data_e7bfc02f0f42422ff13820c85f3c4ad3
#
_entry.id   e7bfc02f0f42422ff13820c85f3c4ad3
#
_cell.length_a   1.000
_cell.length_b   1.000
_cell.length_c   1.000
_cell.angle_alpha   90.00
_cell.angle_beta   90.00
_cell.angle_gamma   90.00
#
_symmetry.space_group_name_H-M   'P 1'
#
loop_
_entity.id
_entity.type
_entity.pdbx_description
1 polymer ?
#
loop_
_entity_poly.entity_id
_entity_poly.type
_entity_poly.pdbx_seq_one_letter_code
_entity_poly.pdbx_strand_id
1 'polypeptide(L)'
;YHGNELSEAIALFSEKYPAVDVEITVGSHEELYHAMENDSIDLAINDQRRAFSDTYRNEILTESNIYIELSAKNPLSKLDTLETDDLKNMPCILVINQAGQQEEQNYYENIIGLHGDFLFADTIQEARLKIITGQGYLPVDVIGEQAWFDTVVSRIPLYRNNQPVRKIYCAFWRKDNSGYYI
;
A
#
# COMPACT_ATOMS: atom_id res chain seq x y z
N TYR A 1 3.28 -0.27 -1.22
CA TYR A 1 3.74 -1.37 -0.37
C TYR A 1 5.21 -1.20 0.00
N HIS A 2 5.56 -1.41 1.26
CA HIS A 2 6.91 -1.17 1.79
C HIS A 2 7.56 -2.43 2.39
N GLY A 3 7.08 -3.62 2.03
CA GLY A 3 7.64 -4.91 2.46
C GLY A 3 8.79 -5.38 1.58
N ASN A 4 9.44 -6.45 2.03
CA ASN A 4 10.59 -7.05 1.34
C ASN A 4 10.20 -8.13 0.31
N GLU A 5 8.93 -8.57 0.32
CA GLU A 5 8.48 -9.73 -0.45
C GLU A 5 8.69 -9.58 -1.96
N LEU A 6 8.46 -8.36 -2.49
CA LEU A 6 8.72 -8.08 -3.90
C LEU A 6 10.21 -8.12 -4.22
N SER A 7 11.05 -7.57 -3.35
CA SER A 7 12.50 -7.58 -3.51
C SER A 7 13.06 -9.00 -3.48
N GLU A 8 12.56 -9.84 -2.59
CA GLU A 8 12.92 -11.27 -2.51
C GLU A 8 12.47 -12.04 -3.75
N ALA A 9 11.24 -11.79 -4.23
CA ALA A 9 10.72 -12.40 -5.44
C ALA A 9 11.56 -12.01 -6.67
N ILE A 10 11.94 -10.75 -6.82
CA ILE A 10 12.82 -10.28 -7.89
C ILE A 10 14.19 -10.92 -7.81
N ALA A 11 14.77 -11.04 -6.61
CA ALA A 11 16.07 -11.70 -6.43
C ALA A 11 16.02 -13.17 -6.87
N LEU A 12 15.00 -13.92 -6.46
CA LEU A 12 14.79 -15.31 -6.87
C LEU A 12 14.56 -15.45 -8.38
N PHE A 13 13.80 -14.51 -8.97
CA PHE A 13 13.57 -14.50 -10.41
C PHE A 13 14.88 -14.26 -11.18
N SER A 14 15.69 -13.28 -10.78
CA SER A 14 16.97 -12.97 -11.43
C SER A 14 17.98 -14.10 -11.29
N GLU A 15 17.97 -14.83 -10.19
CA GLU A 15 18.78 -16.04 -10.02
C GLU A 15 18.36 -17.15 -10.99
N LYS A 16 17.05 -17.35 -11.14
CA LYS A 16 16.50 -18.40 -12.01
C LYS A 16 16.62 -18.06 -13.49
N TYR A 17 16.54 -16.79 -13.86
CA TYR A 17 16.54 -16.28 -15.24
C TYR A 17 17.61 -15.20 -15.45
N PRO A 18 18.90 -15.52 -15.34
CA PRO A 18 19.99 -14.52 -15.36
C PRO A 18 20.17 -13.79 -16.69
N ALA A 19 19.51 -14.25 -17.76
CA ALA A 19 19.53 -13.59 -19.07
C ALA A 19 18.35 -12.61 -19.26
N VAL A 20 17.49 -12.45 -18.26
CA VAL A 20 16.35 -11.53 -18.30
C VAL A 20 16.68 -10.30 -17.46
N ASP A 21 16.71 -9.14 -18.08
CA ASP A 21 16.83 -7.88 -17.37
C ASP A 21 15.48 -7.50 -16.74
N VAL A 22 15.51 -7.13 -15.46
CA VAL A 22 14.33 -6.67 -14.72
C VAL A 22 14.42 -5.16 -14.55
N GLU A 23 13.54 -4.44 -15.22
CA GLU A 23 13.37 -3.01 -15.03
C GLU A 23 12.17 -2.73 -14.13
N ILE A 24 12.34 -1.85 -13.14
CA ILE A 24 11.30 -1.53 -12.16
C ILE A 24 10.80 -0.11 -12.37
N THR A 25 9.51 0.01 -12.63
CA THR A 25 8.80 1.30 -12.72
C THR A 25 7.84 1.43 -11.54
N VAL A 26 7.87 2.58 -10.88
CA VAL A 26 6.95 2.91 -9.77
C VAL A 26 6.04 4.03 -10.21
N GLY A 27 4.74 3.87 -10.00
CA GLY A 27 3.74 4.86 -10.37
C GLY A 27 2.44 4.71 -9.60
N SER A 28 1.52 5.65 -9.77
CA SER A 28 0.14 5.56 -9.30
C SER A 28 -0.63 4.44 -10.03
N HIS A 29 -1.81 4.11 -9.54
CA HIS A 29 -2.67 3.11 -10.20
C HIS A 29 -2.95 3.46 -11.67
N GLU A 30 -3.30 4.72 -11.96
CA GLU A 30 -3.58 5.17 -13.33
C GLU A 30 -2.32 5.11 -14.22
N GLU A 31 -1.17 5.53 -13.71
CA GLU A 31 0.09 5.47 -14.46
C GLU A 31 0.46 4.04 -14.82
N LEU A 32 0.29 3.07 -13.89
CA LEU A 32 0.56 1.66 -14.14
C LEU A 32 -0.42 1.06 -15.15
N TYR A 33 -1.72 1.42 -15.09
CA TYR A 33 -2.69 0.99 -16.10
C TYR A 33 -2.35 1.55 -17.49
N HIS A 34 -2.01 2.84 -17.61
CA HIS A 34 -1.58 3.43 -18.88
C HIS A 34 -0.30 2.80 -19.41
N ALA A 35 0.68 2.52 -18.54
CA ALA A 35 1.92 1.85 -18.94
C ALA A 35 1.65 0.43 -19.47
N MET A 36 0.70 -0.29 -18.87
CA MET A 36 0.25 -1.61 -19.35
C MET A 36 -0.49 -1.53 -20.69
N GLU A 37 -1.38 -0.52 -20.86
CA GLU A 37 -2.11 -0.31 -22.13
C GLU A 37 -1.18 0.01 -23.30
N ASN A 38 -0.08 0.73 -23.04
CA ASN A 38 0.90 1.14 -24.04
C ASN A 38 2.06 0.14 -24.21
N ASP A 39 1.97 -1.04 -23.61
CA ASP A 39 3.03 -2.05 -23.62
C ASP A 39 4.41 -1.52 -23.09
N SER A 40 4.37 -0.53 -22.20
CA SER A 40 5.59 0.03 -21.56
C SER A 40 6.05 -0.77 -20.35
N ILE A 41 5.19 -1.64 -19.81
CA ILE A 41 5.49 -2.61 -18.77
C ILE A 41 4.84 -3.95 -19.12
N ASP A 42 5.48 -5.05 -18.75
CA ASP A 42 5.00 -6.41 -19.01
C ASP A 42 4.07 -6.93 -17.90
N LEU A 43 4.33 -6.52 -16.67
CA LEU A 43 3.64 -6.96 -15.45
C LEU A 43 3.44 -5.78 -14.51
N ALA A 44 2.27 -5.66 -13.91
CA ALA A 44 2.04 -4.72 -12.82
C ALA A 44 1.66 -5.47 -11.54
N ILE A 45 2.11 -4.95 -10.39
CA ILE A 45 1.74 -5.41 -9.05
C ILE A 45 1.13 -4.25 -8.30
N ASN A 46 -0.11 -4.42 -7.83
CA ASN A 46 -0.83 -3.35 -7.15
C ASN A 46 -1.91 -3.91 -6.21
N ASP A 47 -2.42 -3.07 -5.29
CA ASP A 47 -3.62 -3.42 -4.55
C ASP A 47 -4.86 -3.34 -5.46
N GLN A 48 -5.78 -4.30 -5.28
CA GLN A 48 -7.00 -4.38 -6.08
C GLN A 48 -7.96 -3.26 -5.69
N ARG A 49 -8.13 -2.27 -6.58
CA ARG A 49 -9.10 -1.17 -6.42
C ARG A 49 -10.27 -1.25 -7.40
N ARG A 50 -10.17 -2.07 -8.44
CA ARG A 50 -11.16 -2.24 -9.50
C ARG A 50 -11.53 -3.71 -9.65
N ALA A 51 -12.69 -3.96 -10.25
CA ALA A 51 -13.04 -5.31 -10.69
C ALA A 51 -12.02 -5.82 -11.72
N PHE A 52 -11.75 -7.11 -11.70
CA PHE A 52 -10.88 -7.73 -12.69
C PHE A 52 -11.44 -7.55 -14.10
N SER A 53 -10.58 -7.14 -15.01
CA SER A 53 -10.91 -6.97 -16.42
C SER A 53 -10.65 -8.24 -17.21
N ASP A 54 -11.52 -8.53 -18.17
CA ASP A 54 -11.31 -9.64 -19.10
C ASP A 54 -10.14 -9.43 -20.08
N THR A 55 -9.60 -8.21 -20.18
CA THR A 55 -8.43 -7.88 -21.01
C THR A 55 -7.13 -8.39 -20.40
N TYR A 56 -7.07 -8.47 -19.08
CA TYR A 56 -5.88 -8.86 -18.33
C TYR A 56 -6.02 -10.24 -17.69
N ARG A 57 -4.91 -10.91 -17.51
CA ARG A 57 -4.80 -11.95 -16.50
C ARG A 57 -4.57 -11.27 -15.16
N ASN A 58 -5.23 -11.78 -14.13
CA ASN A 58 -5.13 -11.26 -12.79
C ASN A 58 -4.85 -12.42 -11.84
N GLU A 59 -3.78 -12.32 -11.09
CA GLU A 59 -3.37 -13.31 -10.11
C GLU A 59 -3.34 -12.67 -8.73
N ILE A 60 -4.10 -13.23 -7.78
CA ILE A 60 -4.06 -12.79 -6.39
C ILE A 60 -2.76 -13.28 -5.77
N LEU A 61 -1.92 -12.37 -5.31
CA LEU A 61 -0.63 -12.69 -4.71
C LEU A 61 -0.77 -12.90 -3.21
N THR A 62 -1.41 -11.96 -2.52
CA THR A 62 -1.51 -11.98 -1.06
C THR A 62 -2.56 -10.99 -0.56
N GLU A 63 -2.90 -11.11 0.73
CA GLU A 63 -3.65 -10.10 1.47
C GLU A 63 -2.73 -9.40 2.46
N SER A 64 -2.92 -8.09 2.65
CA SER A 64 -2.33 -7.31 3.73
C SER A 64 -3.40 -6.85 4.70
N ASN A 65 -3.03 -6.67 5.96
CA ASN A 65 -3.84 -5.94 6.92
C ASN A 65 -3.37 -4.48 6.97
N ILE A 66 -4.32 -3.55 7.11
CA ILE A 66 -3.97 -2.15 7.35
C ILE A 66 -3.73 -1.96 8.84
N TYR A 67 -2.58 -1.38 9.16
CA TYR A 67 -2.23 -0.91 10.48
C TYR A 67 -2.11 0.61 10.47
N ILE A 68 -2.29 1.20 11.63
CA ILE A 68 -2.08 2.63 11.85
C ILE A 68 -0.79 2.82 12.64
N GLU A 69 0.15 3.55 12.03
CA GLU A 69 1.31 4.07 12.74
C GLU A 69 0.99 5.45 13.31
N LEU A 70 1.26 5.63 14.60
CA LEU A 70 1.07 6.89 15.30
C LEU A 70 2.12 7.06 16.40
N SER A 71 2.29 8.29 16.90
CA SER A 71 3.22 8.56 17.98
C SER A 71 2.91 7.69 19.20
N ALA A 72 3.93 7.05 19.79
CA ALA A 72 3.78 6.30 21.06
C ALA A 72 3.30 7.17 22.23
N LYS A 73 3.36 8.51 22.10
CA LYS A 73 2.80 9.46 23.07
C LYS A 73 1.31 9.72 22.89
N ASN A 74 0.73 9.31 21.74
CA ASN A 74 -0.70 9.48 21.50
C ASN A 74 -1.48 8.53 22.43
N PRO A 75 -2.56 8.97 23.09
CA PRO A 75 -3.38 8.10 23.92
C PRO A 75 -3.90 6.83 23.22
N LEU A 76 -4.22 6.92 21.93
CA LEU A 76 -4.67 5.79 21.11
C LEU A 76 -3.60 4.70 20.95
N SER A 77 -2.33 5.02 21.16
CA SER A 77 -1.22 4.05 21.07
C SER A 77 -1.29 2.91 22.09
N LYS A 78 -2.17 3.03 23.09
CA LYS A 78 -2.38 2.03 24.14
C LYS A 78 -3.50 1.04 23.84
N LEU A 79 -4.20 1.23 22.72
CA LEU A 79 -5.27 0.36 22.30
C LEU A 79 -4.70 -0.84 21.53
N ASP A 80 -5.35 -2.00 21.67
CA ASP A 80 -4.99 -3.21 20.93
C ASP A 80 -5.46 -3.16 19.47
N THR A 81 -6.55 -2.42 19.20
CA THR A 81 -7.13 -2.21 17.87
C THR A 81 -7.66 -0.78 17.76
N LEU A 82 -7.73 -0.26 16.54
CA LEU A 82 -8.36 1.03 16.24
C LEU A 82 -9.51 0.83 15.26
N GLU A 83 -10.66 1.44 15.54
CA GLU A 83 -11.73 1.60 14.55
C GLU A 83 -11.49 2.87 13.72
N THR A 84 -12.00 2.90 12.48
CA THR A 84 -11.90 4.09 11.62
C THR A 84 -12.46 5.34 12.30
N ASP A 85 -13.50 5.18 13.13
CA ASP A 85 -14.12 6.27 13.89
C ASP A 85 -13.22 6.89 14.97
N ASP A 86 -12.26 6.14 15.50
CA ASP A 86 -11.31 6.66 16.50
C ASP A 86 -10.37 7.71 15.91
N LEU A 87 -10.20 7.68 14.58
CA LEU A 87 -9.23 8.49 13.84
C LEU A 87 -9.81 9.78 13.23
N LYS A 88 -11.12 9.95 13.23
CA LYS A 88 -11.83 11.04 12.52
C LYS A 88 -11.42 12.47 12.89
N ASN A 89 -10.81 12.65 14.07
CA ASN A 89 -10.37 13.97 14.55
C ASN A 89 -8.85 14.19 14.40
N MET A 90 -8.17 13.30 13.69
CA MET A 90 -6.73 13.38 13.44
C MET A 90 -6.47 13.35 11.93
N PRO A 91 -5.52 14.16 11.43
CA PRO A 91 -5.14 14.09 10.02
C PRO A 91 -4.55 12.73 9.65
N CYS A 92 -4.98 12.22 8.49
CA CYS A 92 -4.40 11.06 7.86
C CYS A 92 -3.20 11.48 6.99
N ILE A 93 -2.05 10.90 7.18
CA ILE A 93 -0.85 11.20 6.40
C ILE A 93 -0.70 10.11 5.34
N LEU A 94 -0.71 10.48 4.05
CA LEU A 94 -0.53 9.57 2.93
C LEU A 94 0.83 9.79 2.28
N VAL A 95 1.52 8.69 1.95
CA VAL A 95 2.80 8.73 1.23
C VAL A 95 2.52 8.57 -0.25
N ILE A 96 2.51 9.68 -0.97
CA ILE A 96 2.19 9.73 -2.40
C ILE A 96 2.76 11.01 -3.03
N ASN A 97 3.20 10.92 -4.28
CA ASN A 97 3.60 12.08 -5.07
C ASN A 97 2.40 13.00 -5.39
N GLN A 98 2.67 14.23 -5.78
CA GLN A 98 1.64 15.23 -6.02
C GLN A 98 0.58 14.80 -7.04
N ALA A 99 0.95 14.05 -8.06
CA ALA A 99 0.02 13.63 -9.12
C ALA A 99 -1.04 12.64 -8.63
N GLY A 100 -0.70 11.76 -7.68
CA GLY A 100 -1.60 10.73 -7.15
C GLY A 100 -2.42 11.14 -5.93
N GLN A 101 -2.21 12.34 -5.35
CA GLN A 101 -2.79 12.73 -4.05
C GLN A 101 -4.32 12.63 -4.03
N GLN A 102 -4.99 13.14 -5.05
CA GLN A 102 -6.46 13.16 -5.09
C GLN A 102 -7.06 11.75 -5.20
N GLU A 103 -6.45 10.89 -6.01
CA GLU A 103 -6.89 9.50 -6.17
C GLU A 103 -6.71 8.71 -4.87
N GLU A 104 -5.54 8.86 -4.24
CA GLU A 104 -5.21 8.18 -3.00
C GLU A 104 -6.11 8.65 -1.84
N GLN A 105 -6.31 9.95 -1.70
CA GLN A 105 -7.26 10.50 -0.73
C GLN A 105 -8.67 9.94 -0.93
N ASN A 106 -9.18 9.96 -2.16
CA ASN A 106 -10.51 9.43 -2.46
C ASN A 106 -10.63 7.94 -2.09
N TYR A 107 -9.58 7.16 -2.33
CA TYR A 107 -9.56 5.75 -1.95
C TYR A 107 -9.63 5.55 -0.44
N TYR A 108 -8.77 6.23 0.32
CA TYR A 108 -8.76 6.11 1.78
C TYR A 108 -10.04 6.66 2.42
N GLU A 109 -10.60 7.74 1.89
CA GLU A 109 -11.84 8.32 2.38
C GLU A 109 -13.07 7.45 2.08
N ASN A 110 -13.25 7.04 0.82
CA ASN A 110 -14.50 6.42 0.39
C ASN A 110 -14.50 4.88 0.49
N ILE A 111 -13.34 4.24 0.35
CA ILE A 111 -13.22 2.78 0.36
C ILE A 111 -12.78 2.28 1.72
N ILE A 112 -11.69 2.82 2.25
CA ILE A 112 -11.18 2.43 3.58
C ILE A 112 -12.07 3.02 4.69
N GLY A 113 -12.59 4.22 4.50
CA GLY A 113 -13.47 4.91 5.45
C GLY A 113 -12.72 5.74 6.48
N LEU A 114 -11.55 6.26 6.12
CA LEU A 114 -10.81 7.22 6.93
C LEU A 114 -11.29 8.63 6.58
N HIS A 115 -11.84 9.33 7.57
CA HIS A 115 -12.42 10.66 7.39
C HIS A 115 -11.61 11.71 8.14
N GLY A 116 -11.65 12.95 7.66
CA GLY A 116 -10.96 14.08 8.25
C GLY A 116 -10.00 14.74 7.27
N ASP A 117 -9.03 15.47 7.82
CA ASP A 117 -8.02 16.13 7.00
C ASP A 117 -6.98 15.12 6.48
N PHE A 118 -6.46 15.37 5.29
CA PHE A 118 -5.37 14.60 4.71
C PHE A 118 -4.12 15.46 4.57
N LEU A 119 -3.00 14.89 4.98
CA LEU A 119 -1.66 15.43 4.77
C LEU A 119 -0.88 14.49 3.87
N PHE A 120 0.08 15.03 3.15
CA PHE A 120 0.87 14.24 2.22
C PHE A 120 2.36 14.29 2.59
N ALA A 121 3.06 13.24 2.25
CA ALA A 121 4.51 13.11 2.38
C ALA A 121 5.07 12.41 1.14
N ASP A 122 6.25 12.79 0.72
CA ASP A 122 6.91 12.17 -0.43
C ASP A 122 7.57 10.82 -0.06
N THR A 123 7.87 10.62 1.22
CA THR A 123 8.53 9.40 1.71
C THR A 123 7.93 8.91 3.02
N ILE A 124 8.09 7.60 3.27
CA ILE A 124 7.69 6.98 4.55
C ILE A 124 8.44 7.59 5.74
N GLN A 125 9.70 7.98 5.54
CA GLN A 125 10.51 8.62 6.57
C GLN A 125 9.96 9.99 6.94
N GLU A 126 9.57 10.80 5.95
CA GLU A 126 8.92 12.09 6.20
C GLU A 126 7.59 11.91 6.93
N ALA A 127 6.75 10.96 6.49
CA ALA A 127 5.49 10.66 7.14
C ALA A 127 5.70 10.27 8.62
N ARG A 128 6.68 9.42 8.92
CA ARG A 128 7.02 9.06 10.30
C ARG A 128 7.52 10.22 11.15
N LEU A 129 8.27 11.15 10.59
CA LEU A 129 8.63 12.38 11.31
C LEU A 129 7.41 13.23 11.65
N LYS A 130 6.44 13.32 10.74
CA LYS A 130 5.17 14.01 10.98
C LYS A 130 4.38 13.37 12.12
N ILE A 131 4.24 12.03 12.15
CA ILE A 131 3.52 11.34 13.24
C ILE A 131 4.24 11.45 14.59
N ILE A 132 5.57 11.35 14.63
CA ILE A 132 6.37 11.52 15.87
C ILE A 132 6.14 12.92 16.47
N THR A 133 5.98 13.94 15.62
CA THR A 133 5.69 15.32 16.05
C THR A 133 4.20 15.58 16.31
N GLY A 134 3.35 14.55 16.22
CA GLY A 134 1.93 14.64 16.58
C GLY A 134 1.04 15.24 15.50
N GLN A 135 1.47 15.29 14.23
CA GLN A 135 0.70 15.91 13.14
C GLN A 135 -0.41 15.03 12.58
N GLY A 136 -0.48 13.76 12.97
CA GLY A 136 -1.51 12.83 12.48
C GLY A 136 -1.12 11.37 12.66
N TYR A 137 -1.69 10.51 11.83
CA TYR A 137 -1.42 9.09 11.77
C TYR A 137 -1.13 8.64 10.33
N LEU A 138 -0.45 7.50 10.18
CA LEU A 138 -0.04 6.94 8.89
C LEU A 138 -0.62 5.53 8.74
N PRO A 139 -1.50 5.27 7.76
CA PRO A 139 -1.88 3.91 7.43
C PRO A 139 -0.74 3.20 6.70
N VAL A 140 -0.46 1.96 7.11
CA VAL A 140 0.57 1.11 6.50
C VAL A 140 0.02 -0.29 6.24
N ASP A 141 0.46 -0.90 5.15
CA ASP A 141 0.10 -2.27 4.80
C ASP A 141 1.11 -3.25 5.39
N VAL A 142 0.61 -4.30 6.03
CA VAL A 142 1.44 -5.35 6.63
C VAL A 142 0.96 -6.72 6.11
N ILE A 143 1.88 -7.46 5.50
CA ILE A 143 1.65 -8.83 5.05
C ILE A 143 2.15 -9.78 6.15
N GLY A 144 1.32 -10.76 6.50
CA GLY A 144 1.63 -11.72 7.54
C GLY A 144 1.71 -11.10 8.94
N GLU A 145 2.31 -11.87 9.87
CA GLU A 145 2.59 -11.42 11.23
C GLU A 145 4.02 -10.87 11.30
N GLN A 146 4.15 -9.57 11.45
CA GLN A 146 5.44 -8.91 11.61
C GLN A 146 5.56 -8.34 13.01
N ALA A 147 6.59 -8.75 13.75
CA ALA A 147 6.92 -8.12 15.02
C ALA A 147 7.34 -6.66 14.78
N TRP A 148 6.70 -5.75 15.50
CA TRP A 148 7.01 -4.33 15.46
C TRP A 148 7.75 -3.92 16.74
N PHE A 149 8.97 -3.43 16.56
CA PHE A 149 9.80 -2.96 17.68
C PHE A 149 10.23 -1.52 17.42
N ASP A 150 9.48 -0.57 17.95
CA ASP A 150 9.81 0.85 17.91
C ASP A 150 9.42 1.50 19.24
N THR A 151 10.20 2.47 19.69
CA THR A 151 9.98 3.15 20.99
C THR A 151 9.23 4.47 20.84
N VAL A 152 9.16 5.02 19.65
CA VAL A 152 8.56 6.34 19.37
C VAL A 152 7.33 6.27 18.48
N VAL A 153 7.16 5.16 17.75
CA VAL A 153 6.00 4.89 16.87
C VAL A 153 5.33 3.60 17.31
N SER A 154 4.03 3.65 17.54
CA SER A 154 3.19 2.47 17.76
C SER A 154 2.49 2.09 16.46
N ARG A 155 2.33 0.79 16.23
CA ARG A 155 1.63 0.22 15.08
C ARG A 155 0.46 -0.63 15.58
N ILE A 156 -0.76 -0.24 15.23
CA ILE A 156 -1.99 -0.82 15.76
C ILE A 156 -2.88 -1.24 14.59
N PRO A 157 -3.47 -2.45 14.60
CA PRO A 157 -4.32 -2.91 13.52
C PRO A 157 -5.59 -2.07 13.40
N LEU A 158 -5.96 -1.76 12.15
CA LEU A 158 -7.16 -0.99 11.82
C LEU A 158 -8.34 -1.92 11.60
N TYR A 159 -9.46 -1.57 12.19
CA TYR A 159 -10.74 -2.24 12.04
C TYR A 159 -11.81 -1.28 11.50
N ARG A 160 -12.80 -1.82 10.86
CA ARG A 160 -14.03 -1.14 10.46
C ARG A 160 -15.21 -2.07 10.71
N ASN A 161 -16.17 -1.64 11.52
CA ASN A 161 -17.32 -2.46 11.94
C ASN A 161 -16.90 -3.79 12.58
N ASN A 162 -15.90 -3.78 13.44
CA ASN A 162 -15.32 -4.96 14.11
C ASN A 162 -14.69 -5.99 13.14
N GLN A 163 -14.34 -5.60 11.92
CA GLN A 163 -13.63 -6.44 10.97
C GLN A 163 -12.28 -5.80 10.61
N PRO A 164 -11.19 -6.58 10.53
CA PRO A 164 -9.90 -6.04 10.12
C PRO A 164 -9.99 -5.47 8.71
N VAL A 165 -9.43 -4.29 8.51
CA VAL A 165 -9.35 -3.67 7.19
C VAL A 165 -8.19 -4.28 6.42
N ARG A 166 -8.48 -4.79 5.22
CA ARG A 166 -7.51 -5.51 4.39
C ARG A 166 -7.43 -4.94 2.99
N LYS A 167 -6.29 -5.17 2.34
CA LYS A 167 -6.10 -4.98 0.91
C LYS A 167 -5.69 -6.31 0.27
N ILE A 168 -6.12 -6.52 -0.96
CA ILE A 168 -5.71 -7.67 -1.78
C ILE A 168 -4.67 -7.15 -2.77
N TYR A 169 -3.49 -7.76 -2.80
CA TYR A 169 -2.44 -7.48 -3.77
C TYR A 169 -2.51 -8.47 -4.92
N CYS A 170 -2.49 -7.94 -6.14
CA CYS A 170 -2.59 -8.71 -7.37
C CYS A 170 -1.42 -8.38 -8.30
N ALA A 171 -0.98 -9.39 -9.04
CA ALA A 171 -0.26 -9.19 -10.28
C ALA A 171 -1.24 -9.20 -11.45
N PHE A 172 -1.03 -8.35 -12.44
CA PHE A 172 -1.80 -8.38 -13.67
C PHE A 172 -0.95 -8.06 -14.88
N TRP A 173 -1.30 -8.69 -16.00
CA TRP A 173 -0.62 -8.54 -17.29
C TRP A 173 -1.60 -8.79 -18.44
N ARG A 174 -1.26 -8.34 -19.63
CA ARG A 174 -2.11 -8.54 -20.82
C ARG A 174 -2.21 -10.02 -21.18
N LYS A 175 -3.41 -10.48 -21.53
CA LYS A 175 -3.65 -11.89 -21.94
C LYS A 175 -2.91 -12.29 -23.21
N ASP A 176 -2.62 -11.34 -24.09
CA ASP A 176 -1.86 -11.55 -25.33
C ASP A 176 -0.34 -11.46 -25.11
N ASN A 177 0.13 -11.09 -23.95
CA ASN A 177 1.55 -11.20 -23.59
C ASN A 177 1.88 -12.68 -23.37
N SER A 178 2.59 -13.28 -24.34
CA SER A 178 3.01 -14.67 -24.34
C SER A 178 4.50 -14.81 -24.05
N GLY A 179 5.09 -13.84 -23.37
CA GLY A 179 6.48 -13.88 -22.93
C GLY A 179 6.79 -15.16 -22.15
N TYR A 180 7.94 -15.77 -22.42
CA TYR A 180 8.37 -17.05 -21.82
C TYR A 180 8.43 -17.02 -20.27
N TYR A 181 8.53 -15.86 -19.69
CA TYR A 181 8.75 -15.60 -18.25
C TYR A 181 7.55 -14.97 -17.54
N ILE A 182 6.38 -14.89 -18.20
CA ILE A 182 5.12 -14.38 -17.61
C ILE A 182 4.11 -15.50 -17.44
#